data_39c6020d779526dfb0118507b414f5de
#
_entry.id   39c6020d779526dfb0118507b414f5de
#
_cell.length_a   1.000
_cell.length_b   1.000
_cell.length_c   1.000
_cell.angle_alpha   90.00
_cell.angle_beta   90.00
_cell.angle_gamma   90.00
#
_symmetry.space_group_name_H-M   'P 1'
#
loop_
_entity.id
_entity.type
_entity.pdbx_description
1 polymer ?
#
loop_
_entity_poly.entity_id
_entity_poly.type
_entity_poly.pdbx_seq_one_letter_code
_entity_poly.pdbx_strand_id
1 'polypeptide(L)'
;MMVHILDNSYSNRTKGKPWVMFNRYNGDVYSSRKRAMKMLSEMAKSVSADPECYDVVFDADGGNLHYRWKSLDGDEFERYIQIESKEVK
;
A
#
# COMPACT_ATOMS: atom_id res chain seq x y z
N MET A 1 17.45 10.25 -15.13
CA MET A 1 17.35 10.16 -13.65
C MET A 1 16.18 9.26 -13.29
N MET A 2 16.43 8.29 -12.42
CA MET A 2 15.34 7.43 -11.92
C MET A 2 14.67 8.06 -10.72
N VAL A 3 13.35 8.00 -10.70
CA VAL A 3 12.55 8.34 -9.53
C VAL A 3 11.78 7.11 -9.07
N HIS A 4 11.43 7.05 -7.79
CA HIS A 4 10.77 5.94 -7.16
C HIS A 4 9.50 6.46 -6.49
N ILE A 5 8.36 5.95 -6.92
CA ILE A 5 7.05 6.46 -6.54
C ILE A 5 6.33 5.38 -5.73
N LEU A 6 5.69 5.79 -4.63
CA LEU A 6 4.78 4.90 -3.92
C LEU A 6 3.42 4.94 -4.62
N ASP A 7 3.16 3.93 -5.43
CA ASP A 7 1.88 3.76 -6.14
C ASP A 7 0.89 3.07 -5.19
N ASN A 8 -0.21 3.74 -4.91
CA ASN A 8 -1.23 3.29 -3.96
C ASN A 8 -2.51 2.90 -4.69
N SER A 9 -3.09 1.77 -4.31
CA SER A 9 -4.42 1.39 -4.75
C SER A 9 -5.27 0.97 -3.55
N TYR A 10 -6.54 1.34 -3.58
CA TYR A 10 -7.52 1.02 -2.56
C TYR A 10 -8.67 0.24 -3.16
N SER A 11 -9.08 -0.83 -2.50
CA SER A 11 -10.20 -1.65 -2.90
C SER A 11 -11.13 -1.86 -1.72
N ASN A 12 -12.41 -2.11 -1.99
CA ASN A 12 -13.36 -2.47 -0.95
C ASN A 12 -14.21 -3.66 -1.37
N ARG A 13 -14.78 -4.31 -0.38
CA ARG A 13 -15.70 -5.41 -0.57
C ARG A 13 -16.86 -5.31 0.43
N THR A 14 -18.08 -5.27 -0.10
CA THR A 14 -19.27 -5.47 0.69
C THR A 14 -19.49 -6.97 0.86
N LYS A 15 -20.00 -7.39 2.02
CA LYS A 15 -20.24 -8.80 2.33
C LYS A 15 -21.00 -9.52 1.19
N GLY A 16 -20.43 -10.61 0.72
CA GLY A 16 -21.02 -11.41 -0.35
C GLY A 16 -20.76 -10.89 -1.75
N LYS A 17 -19.96 -9.84 -1.93
CA LYS A 17 -19.64 -9.25 -3.23
C LYS A 17 -18.14 -9.30 -3.53
N PRO A 18 -17.73 -9.21 -4.80
CA PRO A 18 -16.32 -9.21 -5.16
C PRO A 18 -15.62 -7.90 -4.76
N TRP A 19 -14.30 -7.96 -4.68
CA TRP A 19 -13.46 -6.78 -4.45
C TRP A 19 -13.57 -5.81 -5.63
N VAL A 20 -13.68 -4.52 -5.33
CA VAL A 20 -13.73 -3.45 -6.33
C VAL A 20 -12.72 -2.37 -5.97
N MET A 21 -11.84 -2.03 -6.91
CA MET A 21 -10.91 -0.92 -6.74
C MET A 21 -11.68 0.40 -6.84
N PHE A 22 -11.55 1.27 -5.82
CA PHE A 22 -12.28 2.54 -5.80
C PHE A 22 -11.35 3.75 -5.88
N ASN A 23 -10.05 3.59 -5.66
CA ASN A 23 -9.10 4.69 -5.73
C ASN A 23 -7.70 4.17 -6.07
N ARG A 24 -6.98 4.93 -6.88
CA ARG A 24 -5.59 4.69 -7.20
C ARG A 24 -4.90 6.04 -7.37
N TYR A 25 -3.76 6.22 -6.72
CA TYR A 25 -3.00 7.46 -6.85
C TYR A 25 -1.50 7.21 -6.64
N ASN A 26 -0.70 8.09 -7.22
CA ASN A 26 0.73 8.15 -6.95
C ASN A 26 0.95 8.93 -5.64
N GLY A 27 1.66 8.31 -4.71
CA GLY A 27 2.05 8.97 -3.48
C GLY A 27 3.35 9.75 -3.64
N ASP A 28 4.14 9.78 -2.57
CA ASP A 28 5.40 10.52 -2.55
C ASP A 28 6.40 9.97 -3.55
N VAL A 29 7.25 10.86 -4.05
CA VAL A 29 8.31 10.57 -5.01
C VAL A 29 9.66 10.67 -4.31
N TYR A 30 10.51 9.67 -4.51
CA TYR A 30 11.83 9.60 -3.89
C TYR A 30 12.93 9.50 -4.94
N SER A 31 14.07 10.11 -4.66
CA SER A 31 15.23 10.07 -5.55
C SER A 31 16.01 8.76 -5.46
N SER A 32 15.78 7.95 -4.42
CA SER A 32 16.40 6.63 -4.29
C SER A 32 15.39 5.58 -3.87
N ARG A 33 15.58 4.36 -4.37
CA ARG A 33 14.76 3.22 -3.97
C ARG A 33 14.91 2.91 -2.49
N LYS A 34 16.10 3.12 -1.93
CA LYS A 34 16.39 2.91 -0.51
C LYS A 34 15.49 3.80 0.38
N ARG A 35 15.30 5.06 0.02
CA ARG A 35 14.44 5.98 0.76
C ARG A 35 12.97 5.57 0.65
N ALA A 36 12.52 5.19 -0.54
CA ALA A 36 11.16 4.69 -0.75
C ALA A 36 10.92 3.43 0.09
N MET A 37 11.88 2.49 0.10
CA MET A 37 11.81 1.28 0.92
C MET A 37 11.77 1.58 2.41
N LYS A 38 12.55 2.55 2.87
CA LYS A 38 12.55 2.97 4.28
C LYS A 38 11.16 3.47 4.69
N MET A 39 10.55 4.30 3.86
CA MET A 39 9.20 4.80 4.11
C MET A 39 8.18 3.66 4.13
N LEU A 40 8.26 2.75 3.16
CA LEU A 40 7.35 1.60 3.07
C LEU A 40 7.51 0.69 4.30
N SER A 41 8.74 0.47 4.76
CA SER A 41 9.03 -0.31 5.96
C SER A 41 8.44 0.34 7.22
N GLU A 42 8.52 1.66 7.35
CA GLU A 42 7.93 2.40 8.47
C GLU A 42 6.39 2.29 8.45
N MET A 43 5.78 2.38 7.28
CA MET A 43 4.35 2.18 7.12
C MET A 43 3.94 0.75 7.51
N ALA A 44 4.73 -0.25 7.11
CA ALA A 44 4.48 -1.65 7.47
C ALA A 44 4.50 -1.86 8.98
N LYS A 45 5.45 -1.24 9.69
CA LYS A 45 5.51 -1.29 11.15
C LYS A 45 4.29 -0.65 11.79
N SER A 46 3.86 0.49 11.28
CA SER A 46 2.71 1.23 11.78
C SER A 46 1.42 0.42 11.64
N VAL A 47 1.16 -0.14 10.46
CA VAL A 47 -0.07 -0.93 10.23
C VAL A 47 -0.03 -2.28 10.95
N SER A 48 1.14 -2.87 11.14
CA SER A 48 1.28 -4.11 11.91
C SER A 48 0.98 -3.92 13.39
N ALA A 49 1.21 -2.71 13.91
CA ALA A 49 0.91 -2.35 15.29
C ALA A 49 -0.55 -1.91 15.49
N ASP A 50 -1.30 -1.66 14.40
CA ASP A 50 -2.67 -1.20 14.46
C ASP A 50 -3.62 -2.43 14.59
N PRO A 51 -4.39 -2.52 15.70
CA PRO A 51 -5.29 -3.66 15.91
C PRO A 51 -6.45 -3.73 14.92
N GLU A 52 -6.76 -2.64 14.21
CA GLU A 52 -7.81 -2.62 13.20
C GLU A 52 -7.34 -3.17 11.85
N CYS A 53 -6.04 -3.24 11.63
CA CYS A 53 -5.45 -3.78 10.40
C CYS A 53 -5.17 -5.26 10.55
N TYR A 54 -5.40 -6.02 9.47
CA TYR A 54 -5.14 -7.45 9.43
C TYR A 54 -4.62 -7.86 8.07
N ASP A 55 -4.15 -9.11 7.95
CA ASP A 55 -3.54 -9.66 6.72
C ASP A 55 -2.44 -8.76 6.17
N VAL A 56 -1.58 -8.26 7.08
CA VAL A 56 -0.47 -7.37 6.72
C VAL A 56 0.65 -8.20 6.09
N VAL A 57 0.99 -7.87 4.84
CA VAL A 57 2.08 -8.51 4.12
C VAL A 57 3.03 -7.43 3.62
N PHE A 58 4.27 -7.47 4.06
CA PHE A 58 5.33 -6.59 3.60
C PHE A 58 6.39 -7.41 2.88
N ASP A 59 6.59 -7.15 1.59
CA ASP A 59 7.63 -7.77 0.78
C ASP A 59 8.75 -6.75 0.56
N ALA A 60 9.83 -6.89 1.33
CA ALA A 60 10.98 -6.00 1.24
C ALA A 60 11.72 -6.15 -0.11
N ASP A 61 11.78 -7.36 -0.66
CA ASP A 61 12.47 -7.61 -1.93
C ASP A 61 11.68 -7.06 -3.11
N GLY A 62 10.36 -7.27 -3.12
CA GLY A 62 9.50 -6.77 -4.18
C GLY A 62 9.11 -5.31 -4.05
N GLY A 63 9.30 -4.72 -2.87
CA GLY A 63 8.95 -3.33 -2.62
C GLY A 63 7.46 -3.08 -2.58
N ASN A 64 6.71 -3.92 -1.87
CA ASN A 64 5.28 -3.74 -1.74
C ASN A 64 4.79 -4.02 -0.32
N LEU A 65 3.65 -3.41 0.00
CA LEU A 65 2.94 -3.56 1.27
C LEU A 65 1.46 -3.71 0.97
N HIS A 66 0.84 -4.66 1.63
CA HIS A 66 -0.56 -4.98 1.44
C HIS A 66 -1.19 -5.25 2.80
N TYR A 67 -2.36 -4.67 3.07
CA TYR A 67 -3.09 -4.93 4.30
C TYR A 67 -4.58 -4.63 4.14
N ARG A 68 -5.37 -5.08 5.10
CA ARG A 68 -6.83 -4.96 5.13
C ARG A 68 -7.31 -4.38 6.45
N TRP A 69 -8.49 -3.77 6.41
CA TRP A 69 -9.21 -3.36 7.63
C TRP A 69 -10.72 -3.44 7.36
N LYS A 70 -11.52 -3.35 8.43
CA LYS A 70 -12.98 -3.38 8.35
C LYS A 70 -13.57 -2.11 8.90
N SER A 71 -14.68 -1.63 8.28
CA SER A 71 -15.51 -0.59 8.84
C SER A 71 -16.45 -1.15 9.91
N LEU A 72 -17.10 -0.25 10.65
CA LEU A 72 -18.10 -0.65 11.64
C LEU A 72 -19.29 -1.39 11.01
N ASP A 73 -19.59 -1.12 9.74
CA ASP A 73 -20.68 -1.75 9.00
C ASP A 73 -20.30 -3.15 8.47
N GLY A 74 -19.06 -3.56 8.68
CA GLY A 74 -18.56 -4.86 8.21
C GLY A 74 -18.03 -4.87 6.80
N ASP A 75 -17.97 -3.73 6.12
CA ASP A 75 -17.31 -3.63 4.81
C ASP A 75 -15.81 -3.80 4.98
N GLU A 76 -15.20 -4.55 4.08
CA GLU A 76 -13.77 -4.78 4.09
C GLU A 76 -13.07 -3.82 3.14
N PHE A 77 -11.90 -3.36 3.54
CA PHE A 77 -11.05 -2.48 2.75
C PHE A 77 -9.67 -3.10 2.62
N GLU A 78 -9.02 -2.80 1.49
CA GLU A 78 -7.69 -3.27 1.20
C GLU A 78 -6.88 -2.12 0.62
N ARG A 79 -5.63 -2.00 1.07
CA ARG A 79 -4.67 -1.07 0.49
C ARG A 79 -3.48 -1.86 -0.01
N TYR A 80 -3.05 -1.55 -1.23
CA TYR A 80 -1.85 -2.10 -1.83
C TYR A 80 -0.93 -0.94 -2.21
N ILE A 81 0.31 -0.99 -1.75
CA ILE A 81 1.33 0.02 -2.05
C ILE A 81 2.50 -0.69 -2.71
N GLN A 82 2.93 -0.18 -3.85
CA GLN A 82 4.05 -0.72 -4.59
C GLN A 82 5.01 0.40 -4.98
N ILE A 83 6.31 0.13 -4.85
CA ILE A 83 7.33 1.06 -5.36
C ILE A 83 7.41 0.88 -6.87
N GLU A 84 7.12 1.96 -7.59
CA GLU A 84 7.26 2.01 -9.04
C GLU A 84 8.43 2.91 -9.39
N SER A 85 9.38 2.40 -10.18
CA SER A 85 10.56 3.15 -10.59
C SER A 85 10.39 3.60 -12.04
N LYS A 86 10.61 4.90 -12.28
CA LYS A 86 10.45 5.51 -13.60
C LYS A 86 11.66 6.35 -13.96
N GLU A 87 12.01 6.33 -15.23
CA GLU A 87 13.00 7.23 -15.79
C GLU A 87 12.38 8.60 -16.04
N VAL A 88 13.03 9.64 -15.56
CA VAL A 88 12.63 11.03 -15.80
C VAL A 88 13.66 11.64 -16.73
N LYS A 89 13.19 12.09 -17.86
CA LYS A 89 14.03 12.74 -18.87
C LYS A 89 14.15 14.24 -18.63
#